data_dacce9c833cdfb1dbb707a4a214cf63e
#
_entry.id   dacce9c833cdfb1dbb707a4a214cf63e
#
_cell.length_a   1.000
_cell.length_b   1.000
_cell.length_c   1.000
_cell.angle_alpha   90.00
_cell.angle_beta   90.00
_cell.angle_gamma   90.00
#
_symmetry.space_group_name_H-M   'P 1'
#
loop_
_entity.id
_entity.type
_entity.pdbx_description
1 polymer ?
#
loop_
_entity_poly.entity_id
_entity_poly.type
_entity_poly.pdbx_seq_one_letter_code
_entity_poly.pdbx_strand_id
1 'polypeptide(L)'
;LFNILLNLNYIQFFIKICLIMKIDNQVKYDFSDLICLQEREFTFKYSKRTWTCVPIIASNMDTVGTFEMYDSLSKHKCIVAFHKFYTLQDYINKKSTLDPNFYSLTTGIRDDDWRKTKLIIDELKPYFLTIDVANGYSNKLVEFCKMVREEYPDLTIIAGNVATGDMVQELILYAKVDIVKCGIGSGALCITRTKTGVGVPQLSVCDECSETANAVKLLMQ
;
A
#
# COMPACT_ATOMS: atom_id res chain seq x y z
N LEU A 1 -1.63 1.89 13.91
CA LEU A 1 -1.41 0.61 13.24
C LEU A 1 -1.07 0.89 11.78
N PHE A 2 0.22 0.99 11.49
CA PHE A 2 0.72 1.32 10.17
C PHE A 2 0.75 0.05 9.32
N ASN A 3 -0.04 -0.01 8.25
CA ASN A 3 0.21 -0.95 7.16
C ASN A 3 1.34 -0.37 6.32
N ILE A 4 2.46 -1.04 6.31
CA ILE A 4 3.64 -0.62 5.58
C ILE A 4 3.55 -1.18 4.18
N LEU A 5 3.67 -0.31 3.23
CA LEU A 5 3.65 -0.63 1.82
C LEU A 5 5.01 -1.10 1.36
N LEU A 6 5.01 -2.19 0.62
CA LEU A 6 6.20 -2.77 0.06
C LEU A 6 6.31 -2.38 -1.42
N ASN A 7 7.05 -1.32 -1.71
CA ASN A 7 7.67 -1.11 -3.00
C ASN A 7 9.00 -1.90 -3.04
N LEU A 8 9.40 -2.39 -4.20
CA LEU A 8 10.65 -3.13 -4.40
C LEU A 8 11.90 -2.45 -3.79
N ASN A 9 11.93 -1.11 -3.76
CA ASN A 9 12.99 -0.34 -3.08
C ASN A 9 12.82 -0.23 -1.55
N TYR A 10 11.61 -0.46 -1.05
CA TYR A 10 11.27 -0.40 0.37
C TYR A 10 11.67 -1.63 1.13
N ILE A 11 11.62 -2.74 0.46
CA ILE A 11 11.94 -4.04 0.99
C ILE A 11 13.37 -4.10 1.50
N GLN A 12 14.34 -3.54 0.77
CA GLN A 12 15.71 -3.41 1.26
C GLN A 12 15.82 -2.56 2.54
N PHE A 13 14.92 -1.60 2.70
CA PHE A 13 14.90 -0.75 3.88
C PHE A 13 14.29 -1.46 5.09
N PHE A 14 13.20 -2.21 4.90
CA PHE A 14 12.56 -2.99 5.98
C PHE A 14 13.43 -4.17 6.43
N ILE A 15 14.10 -4.85 5.50
CA ILE A 15 15.11 -5.86 5.83
C ILE A 15 16.25 -5.23 6.63
N LYS A 16 16.68 -4.02 6.28
CA LYS A 16 17.74 -3.33 7.01
C LYS A 16 17.30 -2.94 8.42
N ILE A 17 16.04 -2.55 8.64
CA ILE A 17 15.45 -2.33 9.96
C ILE A 17 15.30 -3.66 10.71
N CYS A 18 14.79 -4.71 10.09
CA CYS A 18 14.64 -6.03 10.70
C CYS A 18 15.98 -6.71 11.00
N LEU A 19 17.01 -6.48 10.17
CA LEU A 19 18.38 -7.00 10.42
C LEU A 19 19.14 -6.18 11.49
N ILE A 20 18.82 -4.89 11.64
CA ILE A 20 19.34 -4.04 12.73
C ILE A 20 18.66 -4.41 14.05
N MET A 21 17.46 -4.99 14.04
CA MET A 21 16.81 -5.57 15.21
C MET A 21 17.36 -6.94 15.64
N LYS A 22 18.50 -7.41 15.11
CA LYS A 22 19.30 -8.41 15.82
C LYS A 22 19.68 -7.79 17.14
N ILE A 23 19.12 -8.37 18.21
CA ILE A 23 19.35 -8.01 19.59
C ILE A 23 20.86 -8.10 19.84
N ASP A 24 21.54 -6.99 19.65
CA ASP A 24 22.85 -6.76 20.18
C ASP A 24 22.69 -5.80 21.37
N ASN A 25 23.29 -6.10 22.49
CA ASN A 25 23.08 -5.44 23.78
C ASN A 25 23.56 -3.98 23.86
N GLN A 26 23.75 -3.32 22.72
CA GLN A 26 24.27 -1.96 22.67
C GLN A 26 23.42 -1.09 21.73
N VAL A 27 22.64 -0.24 22.32
CA VAL A 27 21.84 0.83 21.72
C VAL A 27 20.43 0.40 21.30
N LYS A 28 19.45 0.78 22.08
CA LYS A 28 18.03 0.74 21.69
C LYS A 28 17.74 2.01 20.90
N TYR A 29 17.42 1.84 19.62
CA TYR A 29 16.90 2.92 18.78
C TYR A 29 15.38 2.99 18.95
N ASP A 30 14.85 4.19 19.15
CA ASP A 30 13.40 4.45 19.09
C ASP A 30 12.98 4.67 17.64
N PHE A 31 11.67 4.64 17.37
CA PHE A 31 11.12 4.94 16.05
C PHE A 31 11.50 6.33 15.52
N SER A 32 11.80 7.29 16.41
CA SER A 32 12.34 8.61 16.09
C SER A 32 13.74 8.59 15.48
N ASP A 33 14.51 7.53 15.72
CA ASP A 33 15.88 7.37 15.20
C ASP A 33 15.89 6.64 13.84
N LEU A 34 14.73 6.23 13.33
CA LEU A 34 14.63 5.45 12.12
C LEU A 34 14.67 6.33 10.87
N ILE A 35 15.52 5.91 9.95
CA ILE A 35 15.70 6.48 8.59
C ILE A 35 14.39 6.55 7.77
N CYS A 36 13.29 5.95 8.24
CA CYS A 36 11.98 5.98 7.59
C CYS A 36 11.35 7.38 7.49
N LEU A 37 11.80 8.34 8.27
CA LEU A 37 11.33 9.72 8.22
C LEU A 37 12.05 10.58 7.15
N GLN A 38 13.03 10.01 6.44
CA GLN A 38 13.71 10.71 5.34
C GLN A 38 12.94 10.55 4.04
N GLU A 39 12.90 11.62 3.25
CA GLU A 39 12.38 11.58 1.89
C GLU A 39 13.20 10.60 1.03
N ARG A 40 12.51 9.85 0.17
CA ARG A 40 13.10 8.91 -0.78
C ARG A 40 12.42 9.02 -2.12
N GLU A 41 13.17 8.73 -3.15
CA GLU A 41 12.67 8.62 -4.51
C GLU A 41 12.35 7.17 -4.86
N PHE A 42 11.20 6.95 -5.47
CA PHE A 42 10.71 5.66 -5.94
C PHE A 42 10.34 5.77 -7.41
N THR A 43 10.78 4.80 -8.20
CA THR A 43 10.34 4.64 -9.59
C THR A 43 9.50 3.37 -9.71
N PHE A 44 8.28 3.51 -10.16
CA PHE A 44 7.33 2.41 -10.36
C PHE A 44 7.44 1.88 -11.79
N LYS A 45 7.54 0.56 -11.94
CA LYS A 45 7.77 -0.08 -13.23
C LYS A 45 6.58 0.02 -14.17
N TYR A 46 5.40 -0.26 -13.67
CA TYR A 46 4.21 -0.37 -14.51
C TYR A 46 3.57 0.99 -14.80
N SER A 47 3.39 1.82 -13.79
CA SER A 47 2.88 3.19 -13.96
C SER A 47 3.94 4.17 -14.51
N LYS A 48 5.21 3.75 -14.58
CA LYS A 48 6.35 4.56 -15.06
C LYS A 48 6.50 5.91 -14.33
N ARG A 49 5.93 6.00 -13.15
CA ARG A 49 5.96 7.20 -12.32
C ARG A 49 7.19 7.21 -11.42
N THR A 50 7.84 8.36 -11.32
CA THR A 50 8.80 8.65 -10.25
C THR A 50 8.12 9.50 -9.19
N TRP A 51 8.35 9.18 -7.94
CA TRP A 51 7.69 9.83 -6.82
C TRP A 51 8.64 9.96 -5.62
N THR A 52 8.72 11.17 -5.05
CA THR A 52 9.54 11.48 -3.88
C THR A 52 8.65 11.75 -2.67
N CYS A 53 8.85 11.01 -1.60
CA CYS A 53 8.04 11.10 -0.40
C CYS A 53 8.77 10.63 0.86
N VAL A 54 8.19 10.93 1.99
CA VAL A 54 8.44 10.15 3.22
C VAL A 54 7.66 8.84 3.09
N PRO A 55 8.32 7.69 3.23
CA PRO A 55 7.73 6.39 2.90
C PRO A 55 6.74 5.85 3.97
N ILE A 56 5.80 6.66 4.33
CA ILE A 56 4.72 6.33 5.27
C ILE A 56 3.39 6.53 4.58
N ILE A 57 2.52 5.54 4.67
CA ILE A 57 1.14 5.63 4.19
C ILE A 57 0.17 5.35 5.33
N ALA A 58 -0.65 6.34 5.67
CA ALA A 58 -1.75 6.13 6.59
C ALA A 58 -2.77 5.18 5.97
N SER A 59 -3.17 4.16 6.72
CA SER A 59 -4.01 3.08 6.18
C SER A 59 -5.43 3.55 5.86
N ASN A 60 -6.05 2.87 4.91
CA ASN A 60 -7.38 3.13 4.38
C ASN A 60 -8.53 2.69 5.32
N MET A 61 -8.32 2.86 6.62
CA MET A 61 -9.34 2.63 7.65
C MET A 61 -10.22 3.87 7.80
N ASP A 62 -11.49 3.70 8.12
CA ASP A 62 -12.48 4.77 8.24
C ASP A 62 -12.15 5.83 9.30
N THR A 63 -11.34 5.48 10.29
CA THR A 63 -10.85 6.39 11.34
C THR A 63 -9.43 6.92 11.11
N VAL A 64 -8.73 6.48 10.05
CA VAL A 64 -7.34 6.84 9.76
C VAL A 64 -7.20 7.47 8.37
N GLY A 65 -7.79 6.86 7.35
CA GLY A 65 -7.74 7.34 5.97
C GLY A 65 -8.73 8.47 5.70
N THR A 66 -8.62 9.57 6.42
CA THR A 66 -9.57 10.70 6.40
C THR A 66 -8.95 11.95 5.79
N PHE A 67 -9.79 12.91 5.39
CA PHE A 67 -9.33 14.21 4.90
C PHE A 67 -8.58 15.01 5.97
N GLU A 68 -8.96 14.87 7.25
CA GLU A 68 -8.27 15.53 8.37
C GLU A 68 -6.85 14.96 8.53
N MET A 69 -6.70 13.64 8.40
CA MET A 69 -5.38 13.01 8.43
C MET A 69 -4.54 13.46 7.23
N TYR A 70 -5.14 13.59 6.06
CA TYR A 70 -4.47 14.12 4.88
C TYR A 70 -3.98 15.55 5.09
N ASP A 71 -4.81 16.44 5.62
CA ASP A 71 -4.43 17.84 5.88
C ASP A 71 -3.22 17.97 6.83
N SER A 72 -3.00 16.96 7.66
CA SER A 72 -1.87 16.89 8.57
C SER A 72 -0.63 16.24 7.92
N LEU A 73 -0.79 15.05 7.33
CA LEU A 73 0.32 14.21 6.86
C LEU A 73 0.89 14.65 5.51
N SER A 74 0.09 15.23 4.62
CA SER A 74 0.58 15.71 3.31
C SER A 74 1.65 16.80 3.44
N LYS A 75 1.58 17.64 4.47
CA LYS A 75 2.60 18.65 4.81
C LYS A 75 3.98 18.03 5.11
N HIS A 76 3.99 16.77 5.52
CA HIS A 76 5.19 15.99 5.80
C HIS A 76 5.52 15.03 4.67
N LYS A 77 4.92 15.21 3.49
CA LYS A 77 5.13 14.37 2.30
C LYS A 77 4.82 12.88 2.53
N CYS A 78 3.89 12.59 3.44
CA CYS A 78 3.35 11.25 3.67
C CYS A 78 2.07 11.06 2.86
N ILE A 79 1.80 9.83 2.43
CA ILE A 79 0.53 9.48 1.76
C ILE A 79 -0.56 9.16 2.79
N VAL A 80 -1.80 9.49 2.43
CA VAL A 80 -3.00 8.96 3.09
C VAL A 80 -3.80 8.14 2.08
N ALA A 81 -3.98 6.86 2.33
CA ALA A 81 -4.93 6.05 1.61
C ALA A 81 -6.34 6.34 2.19
N PHE A 82 -7.17 7.04 1.43
CA PHE A 82 -8.52 7.38 1.88
C PHE A 82 -9.38 6.12 2.02
N HIS A 83 -10.21 6.08 3.05
CA HIS A 83 -11.21 5.01 3.18
C HIS A 83 -12.22 5.06 2.02
N LYS A 84 -12.78 3.91 1.65
CA LYS A 84 -13.68 3.78 0.50
C LYS A 84 -15.09 4.37 0.67
N PHE A 85 -15.41 4.94 1.83
CA PHE A 85 -16.78 5.38 2.14
C PHE A 85 -17.08 6.82 1.68
N TYR A 86 -16.08 7.65 1.40
CA TYR A 86 -16.29 8.98 0.81
C TYR A 86 -17.04 8.89 -0.52
N THR A 87 -17.95 9.83 -0.71
CA THR A 87 -18.72 9.97 -1.96
C THR A 87 -17.96 10.82 -2.98
N LEU A 88 -18.39 10.81 -4.24
CA LEU A 88 -17.87 11.71 -5.25
C LEU A 88 -18.02 13.18 -4.82
N GLN A 89 -19.15 13.54 -4.18
CA GLN A 89 -19.39 14.91 -3.72
C GLN A 89 -18.39 15.35 -2.64
N ASP A 90 -18.03 14.43 -1.72
CA ASP A 90 -17.02 14.72 -0.69
C ASP A 90 -15.68 15.07 -1.32
N TYR A 91 -15.28 14.31 -2.34
CA TYR A 91 -14.06 14.56 -3.10
C TYR A 91 -14.12 15.86 -3.91
N ILE A 92 -15.23 16.17 -4.56
CA ILE A 92 -15.40 17.42 -5.29
C ILE A 92 -15.24 18.62 -4.34
N ASN A 93 -15.84 18.57 -3.18
CA ASN A 93 -15.74 19.61 -2.17
C ASN A 93 -14.30 19.82 -1.66
N LYS A 94 -13.50 18.77 -1.64
CA LYS A 94 -12.10 18.77 -1.15
C LYS A 94 -11.06 18.98 -2.26
N LYS A 95 -11.44 18.84 -3.54
CA LYS A 95 -10.55 18.75 -4.72
C LYS A 95 -9.50 19.86 -4.76
N SER A 96 -9.85 21.09 -4.44
CA SER A 96 -8.95 22.26 -4.52
C SER A 96 -7.74 22.17 -3.58
N THR A 97 -7.80 21.32 -2.55
CA THR A 97 -6.73 21.16 -1.55
C THR A 97 -5.98 19.82 -1.68
N LEU A 98 -6.41 18.93 -2.59
CA LEU A 98 -5.81 17.62 -2.78
C LEU A 98 -4.64 17.68 -3.76
N ASP A 99 -3.44 17.34 -3.29
CA ASP A 99 -2.28 17.07 -4.13
C ASP A 99 -2.23 15.57 -4.45
N PRO A 100 -2.29 15.17 -5.73
CA PRO A 100 -2.31 13.76 -6.13
C PRO A 100 -1.04 12.98 -5.72
N ASN A 101 0.02 13.65 -5.31
CA ASN A 101 1.23 13.02 -4.81
C ASN A 101 1.07 12.44 -3.39
N PHE A 102 0.10 12.89 -2.60
CA PHE A 102 0.03 12.55 -1.18
C PHE A 102 -1.27 11.90 -0.75
N TYR A 103 -2.09 11.42 -1.68
CA TYR A 103 -3.22 10.57 -1.36
C TYR A 103 -3.37 9.40 -2.33
N SER A 104 -4.03 8.36 -1.87
CA SER A 104 -4.49 7.23 -2.67
C SER A 104 -5.99 7.07 -2.50
N LEU A 105 -6.71 6.88 -3.59
CA LEU A 105 -8.10 6.40 -3.52
C LEU A 105 -8.11 4.94 -3.08
N THR A 106 -9.20 4.48 -2.47
CA THR A 106 -9.38 3.07 -2.13
C THR A 106 -10.64 2.49 -2.74
N THR A 107 -10.51 1.31 -3.31
CA THR A 107 -11.62 0.49 -3.81
C THR A 107 -11.57 -0.94 -3.26
N GLY A 108 -12.73 -1.58 -3.12
CA GLY A 108 -12.84 -3.03 -3.08
C GLY A 108 -12.90 -3.61 -4.48
N ILE A 109 -13.15 -4.93 -4.58
CA ILE A 109 -13.25 -5.66 -5.86
C ILE A 109 -14.71 -5.97 -6.27
N ARG A 110 -15.69 -5.32 -5.64
CA ARG A 110 -17.11 -5.44 -6.01
C ARG A 110 -17.45 -4.43 -7.09
N ASP A 111 -18.39 -4.78 -7.94
CA ASP A 111 -18.83 -3.93 -9.05
C ASP A 111 -19.32 -2.55 -8.58
N ASP A 112 -20.02 -2.49 -7.44
CA ASP A 112 -20.51 -1.23 -6.89
C ASP A 112 -19.38 -0.34 -6.38
N ASP A 113 -18.39 -0.93 -5.67
CA ASP A 113 -17.19 -0.22 -5.23
C ASP A 113 -16.44 0.34 -6.45
N TRP A 114 -16.29 -0.47 -7.51
CA TRP A 114 -15.57 -0.08 -8.71
C TRP A 114 -16.29 1.00 -9.51
N ARG A 115 -17.59 0.86 -9.76
CA ARG A 115 -18.39 1.89 -10.47
C ARG A 115 -18.25 3.25 -9.80
N LYS A 116 -18.37 3.30 -8.49
CA LYS A 116 -18.18 4.54 -7.72
C LYS A 116 -16.76 5.07 -7.86
N THR A 117 -15.75 4.21 -7.72
CA THR A 117 -14.34 4.61 -7.76
C THR A 117 -13.94 5.14 -9.13
N LYS A 118 -14.46 4.58 -10.22
CA LYS A 118 -14.23 5.10 -11.58
C LYS A 118 -14.67 6.55 -11.72
N LEU A 119 -15.86 6.90 -11.25
CA LEU A 119 -16.35 8.28 -11.29
C LEU A 119 -15.40 9.24 -10.54
N ILE A 120 -14.83 8.78 -9.42
CA ILE A 120 -13.89 9.58 -8.63
C ILE A 120 -12.54 9.68 -9.36
N ILE A 121 -12.05 8.59 -9.96
CA ILE A 121 -10.80 8.61 -10.74
C ILE A 121 -10.93 9.58 -11.91
N ASP A 122 -12.02 9.53 -12.64
CA ASP A 122 -12.26 10.38 -13.82
C ASP A 122 -12.33 11.87 -13.46
N GLU A 123 -12.87 12.19 -12.29
CA GLU A 123 -12.95 13.56 -11.77
C GLU A 123 -11.64 14.09 -11.20
N LEU A 124 -10.93 13.27 -10.42
CA LEU A 124 -9.76 13.73 -9.65
C LEU A 124 -8.42 13.46 -10.33
N LYS A 125 -8.36 12.48 -11.24
CA LYS A 125 -7.10 12.01 -11.87
C LYS A 125 -6.00 11.71 -10.85
N PRO A 126 -6.25 10.84 -9.84
CA PRO A 126 -5.29 10.54 -8.79
C PRO A 126 -4.05 9.84 -9.35
N TYR A 127 -2.95 9.87 -8.60
CA TYR A 127 -1.75 9.12 -8.96
C TYR A 127 -1.74 7.69 -8.39
N PHE A 128 -2.45 7.46 -7.30
CA PHE A 128 -2.44 6.19 -6.58
C PHE A 128 -3.86 5.64 -6.38
N LEU A 129 -3.99 4.34 -6.56
CA LEU A 129 -5.20 3.58 -6.24
C LEU A 129 -4.84 2.40 -5.35
N THR A 130 -5.48 2.30 -4.20
CA THR A 130 -5.40 1.15 -3.30
C THR A 130 -6.57 0.20 -3.56
N ILE A 131 -6.27 -1.02 -3.98
CA ILE A 131 -7.22 -2.12 -4.13
C ILE A 131 -7.11 -2.97 -2.86
N ASP A 132 -8.11 -2.86 -1.98
CA ASP A 132 -8.05 -3.42 -0.64
C ASP A 132 -9.06 -4.55 -0.45
N VAL A 133 -8.54 -5.73 -0.12
CA VAL A 133 -9.32 -6.90 0.29
C VAL A 133 -8.76 -7.48 1.58
N ALA A 134 -9.63 -8.01 2.43
CA ALA A 134 -9.23 -8.60 3.71
C ALA A 134 -8.31 -9.82 3.53
N ASN A 135 -8.48 -10.54 2.42
CA ASN A 135 -7.69 -11.71 2.04
C ASN A 135 -7.46 -11.69 0.53
N GLY A 136 -6.22 -11.50 0.12
CA GLY A 136 -5.79 -11.38 -1.27
C GLY A 136 -5.63 -12.70 -2.03
N TYR A 137 -5.82 -13.85 -1.37
CA TYR A 137 -5.69 -15.19 -1.97
C TYR A 137 -6.91 -15.54 -2.82
N SER A 138 -7.12 -14.78 -3.87
CA SER A 138 -8.28 -14.92 -4.75
C SER A 138 -7.94 -14.53 -6.18
N ASN A 139 -8.24 -15.39 -7.14
CA ASN A 139 -8.12 -15.08 -8.56
C ASN A 139 -8.89 -13.82 -8.95
N LYS A 140 -9.99 -13.51 -8.24
CA LYS A 140 -10.75 -12.29 -8.47
C LYS A 140 -9.93 -11.02 -8.22
N LEU A 141 -9.05 -11.01 -7.21
CA LEU A 141 -8.17 -9.86 -6.98
C LEU A 141 -7.19 -9.69 -8.14
N VAL A 142 -6.54 -10.77 -8.58
CA VAL A 142 -5.56 -10.76 -9.67
C VAL A 142 -6.20 -10.24 -10.96
N GLU A 143 -7.34 -10.81 -11.34
CA GLU A 143 -8.07 -10.38 -12.55
C GLU A 143 -8.58 -8.95 -12.44
N PHE A 144 -9.04 -8.53 -11.27
CA PHE A 144 -9.46 -7.15 -11.03
C PHE A 144 -8.30 -6.17 -11.19
N CYS A 145 -7.12 -6.48 -10.63
CA CYS A 145 -5.93 -5.64 -10.80
C CYS A 145 -5.49 -5.55 -12.26
N LYS A 146 -5.55 -6.67 -13.03
CA LYS A 146 -5.28 -6.67 -14.48
C LYS A 146 -6.23 -5.73 -15.22
N MET A 147 -7.52 -5.86 -14.98
CA MET A 147 -8.55 -5.00 -15.59
C MET A 147 -8.26 -3.52 -15.28
N VAL A 148 -7.96 -3.19 -14.03
CA VAL A 148 -7.64 -1.81 -13.63
C VAL A 148 -6.38 -1.32 -14.33
N ARG A 149 -5.33 -2.15 -14.45
CA ARG A 149 -4.09 -1.81 -15.16
C ARG A 149 -4.33 -1.54 -16.65
N GLU A 150 -5.18 -2.34 -17.29
CA GLU A 150 -5.54 -2.16 -18.72
C GLU A 150 -6.34 -0.87 -18.94
N GLU A 151 -7.25 -0.57 -18.03
CA GLU A 151 -8.11 0.63 -18.14
C GLU A 151 -7.37 1.92 -17.75
N TYR A 152 -6.45 1.85 -16.78
CA TYR A 152 -5.69 3.00 -16.25
C TYR A 152 -4.18 2.68 -16.20
N PRO A 153 -3.48 2.69 -17.34
CA PRO A 153 -2.08 2.27 -17.43
C PRO A 153 -1.11 3.13 -16.62
N ASP A 154 -1.40 4.41 -16.41
CA ASP A 154 -0.54 5.36 -15.71
C ASP A 154 -0.81 5.44 -14.20
N LEU A 155 -1.81 4.70 -13.71
CA LEU A 155 -2.18 4.70 -12.31
C LEU A 155 -1.22 3.81 -11.50
N THR A 156 -0.66 4.32 -10.42
CA THR A 156 0.13 3.50 -9.49
C THR A 156 -0.81 2.65 -8.63
N ILE A 157 -0.80 1.35 -8.87
CA ILE A 157 -1.69 0.39 -8.20
C ILE A 157 -1.02 -0.18 -6.96
N ILE A 158 -1.71 -0.04 -5.83
CA ILE A 158 -1.40 -0.65 -4.54
C ILE A 158 -2.42 -1.74 -4.30
N ALA A 159 -2.03 -3.01 -4.12
CA ALA A 159 -3.00 -4.09 -3.92
C ALA A 159 -2.62 -5.06 -2.80
N GLY A 160 -3.61 -5.61 -2.14
CA GLY A 160 -3.50 -6.61 -1.07
C GLY A 160 -4.81 -6.76 -0.31
N ASN A 161 -4.79 -7.48 0.82
CA ASN A 161 -3.64 -7.87 1.63
C ASN A 161 -3.21 -9.32 1.36
N VAL A 162 -1.91 -9.51 1.30
CA VAL A 162 -1.29 -10.84 1.16
C VAL A 162 -0.26 -11.05 2.29
N ALA A 163 0.18 -12.28 2.50
CA ALA A 163 1.08 -12.63 3.59
C ALA A 163 2.18 -13.62 3.20
N THR A 164 2.30 -13.97 1.90
CA THR A 164 3.32 -14.91 1.39
C THR A 164 3.99 -14.37 0.14
N GLY A 165 5.21 -14.83 -0.11
CA GLY A 165 5.99 -14.49 -1.28
C GLY A 165 5.31 -14.89 -2.60
N ASP A 166 4.69 -16.06 -2.67
CA ASP A 166 3.99 -16.53 -3.87
C ASP A 166 2.92 -15.53 -4.35
N MET A 167 2.11 -14.98 -3.42
CA MET A 167 1.10 -14.00 -3.78
C MET A 167 1.69 -12.63 -4.11
N VAL A 168 2.84 -12.27 -3.54
CA VAL A 168 3.59 -11.09 -3.96
C VAL A 168 4.04 -11.24 -5.42
N GLN A 169 4.62 -12.38 -5.76
CA GLN A 169 5.03 -12.68 -7.13
C GLN A 169 3.84 -12.64 -8.10
N GLU A 170 2.73 -13.26 -7.74
CA GLU A 170 1.49 -13.27 -8.53
C GLU A 170 0.98 -11.86 -8.82
N LEU A 171 0.87 -11.01 -7.81
CA LEU A 171 0.40 -9.64 -7.97
C LEU A 171 1.35 -8.78 -8.80
N ILE A 172 2.67 -8.96 -8.64
CA ILE A 172 3.65 -8.17 -9.40
C ILE A 172 3.71 -8.63 -10.87
N LEU A 173 3.89 -9.92 -11.12
CA LEU A 173 4.15 -10.43 -12.47
C LEU A 173 2.90 -10.52 -13.33
N TYR A 174 1.81 -11.03 -12.78
CA TYR A 174 0.60 -11.29 -13.54
C TYR A 174 -0.40 -10.15 -13.46
N ALA A 175 -0.62 -9.58 -12.29
CA ALA A 175 -1.56 -8.47 -12.13
C ALA A 175 -0.94 -7.09 -12.39
N LYS A 176 0.38 -7.00 -12.58
CA LYS A 176 1.14 -5.76 -12.85
C LYS A 176 0.90 -4.66 -11.81
N VAL A 177 0.86 -5.06 -10.55
CA VAL A 177 0.73 -4.18 -9.39
C VAL A 177 2.07 -3.51 -9.10
N ASP A 178 2.07 -2.21 -8.81
CA ASP A 178 3.29 -1.46 -8.51
C ASP A 178 3.75 -1.65 -7.06
N ILE A 179 2.78 -1.74 -6.14
CA ILE A 179 3.03 -1.82 -4.69
C ILE A 179 2.14 -2.91 -4.09
N VAL A 180 2.74 -3.86 -3.37
CA VAL A 180 1.98 -4.93 -2.71
C VAL A 180 1.77 -4.60 -1.24
N LYS A 181 0.53 -4.69 -0.78
CA LYS A 181 0.14 -4.47 0.61
C LYS A 181 0.21 -5.80 1.37
N CYS A 182 1.24 -5.94 2.22
CA CYS A 182 1.53 -7.19 2.94
C CYS A 182 1.10 -7.12 4.40
N GLY A 183 0.47 -8.20 4.88
CA GLY A 183 0.04 -8.39 6.27
C GLY A 183 -1.44 -8.76 6.39
N ILE A 184 -1.70 -9.87 7.08
CA ILE A 184 -3.05 -10.33 7.43
C ILE A 184 -3.05 -10.69 8.91
N GLY A 185 -3.96 -10.07 9.67
CA GLY A 185 -4.19 -10.40 11.07
C GLY A 185 -3.02 -10.12 12.02
N SER A 186 -2.05 -9.30 11.59
CA SER A 186 -0.79 -9.08 12.32
C SER A 186 -0.88 -8.07 13.47
N GLY A 187 -1.92 -7.23 13.51
CA GLY A 187 -2.09 -6.22 14.56
C GLY A 187 -2.38 -6.83 15.93
N ALA A 188 -1.86 -6.24 17.01
CA ALA A 188 -2.06 -6.72 18.37
C ALA A 188 -3.55 -6.80 18.77
N LEU A 189 -4.38 -5.86 18.28
CA LEU A 189 -5.82 -5.82 18.52
C LEU A 189 -6.64 -6.50 17.40
N CYS A 190 -5.97 -7.10 16.40
CA CYS A 190 -6.66 -7.70 15.26
C CYS A 190 -7.34 -9.01 15.67
N ILE A 191 -8.65 -9.06 15.42
CA ILE A 191 -9.47 -10.24 15.70
C ILE A 191 -9.55 -11.22 14.52
N THR A 192 -8.91 -10.92 13.38
CA THR A 192 -8.95 -11.76 12.18
C THR A 192 -8.47 -13.18 12.48
N ARG A 193 -7.33 -13.34 13.16
CA ARG A 193 -6.81 -14.67 13.55
C ARG A 193 -7.80 -15.46 14.41
N THR A 194 -8.45 -14.79 15.35
CA THR A 194 -9.42 -15.41 16.25
C THR A 194 -10.71 -15.81 15.52
N LYS A 195 -11.14 -14.99 14.56
CA LYS A 195 -12.40 -15.19 13.82
C LYS A 195 -12.27 -16.12 12.62
N THR A 196 -11.14 -16.09 11.92
CA THR A 196 -10.95 -16.79 10.64
C THR A 196 -9.90 -17.89 10.69
N GLY A 197 -9.07 -17.94 11.75
CA GLY A 197 -7.89 -18.80 11.82
C GLY A 197 -6.74 -18.34 10.89
N VAL A 198 -6.89 -17.22 10.18
CA VAL A 198 -5.91 -16.71 9.22
C VAL A 198 -5.15 -15.52 9.78
N GLY A 199 -3.84 -15.55 9.64
CA GLY A 199 -2.97 -14.43 10.01
C GLY A 199 -1.53 -14.87 10.24
N VAL A 200 -0.60 -13.99 9.92
CA VAL A 200 0.84 -14.23 10.05
C VAL A 200 1.48 -13.07 10.80
N PRO A 201 2.46 -13.30 11.69
CA PRO A 201 3.21 -12.23 12.35
C PRO A 201 3.89 -11.32 11.34
N GLN A 202 3.76 -9.99 11.54
CA GLN A 202 4.15 -9.01 10.52
C GLN A 202 5.62 -9.06 10.13
N LEU A 203 6.53 -9.31 11.07
CA LEU A 203 7.97 -9.40 10.79
C LEU A 203 8.27 -10.55 9.81
N SER A 204 7.68 -11.72 10.03
CA SER A 204 7.85 -12.88 9.14
C SER A 204 7.28 -12.60 7.74
N VAL A 205 6.13 -11.93 7.67
CA VAL A 205 5.55 -11.51 6.38
C VAL A 205 6.46 -10.53 5.66
N CYS A 206 7.01 -9.55 6.36
CA CYS A 206 7.92 -8.57 5.76
C CYS A 206 9.18 -9.23 5.22
N ASP A 207 9.76 -10.15 5.96
CA ASP A 207 10.97 -10.88 5.56
C ASP A 207 10.72 -11.69 4.28
N GLU A 208 9.77 -12.60 4.31
CA GLU A 208 9.41 -13.46 3.16
C GLU A 208 8.99 -12.67 1.92
N CYS A 209 8.03 -11.75 2.09
CA CYS A 209 7.52 -10.95 0.98
C CYS A 209 8.60 -10.05 0.37
N SER A 210 9.53 -9.55 1.20
CA SER A 210 10.61 -8.70 0.74
C SER A 210 11.65 -9.47 -0.08
N GLU A 211 12.03 -10.62 0.37
CA GLU A 211 12.95 -11.50 -0.35
C GLU A 211 12.40 -11.83 -1.74
N THR A 212 11.15 -12.27 -1.81
CA THR A 212 10.47 -12.59 -3.07
C THR A 212 10.39 -11.39 -4.01
N ALA A 213 9.98 -10.22 -3.51
CA ALA A 213 9.85 -9.05 -4.38
C ALA A 213 11.21 -8.56 -4.91
N ASN A 214 12.30 -8.69 -4.14
CA ASN A 214 13.64 -8.42 -4.61
C ASN A 214 14.08 -9.42 -5.71
N ALA A 215 13.79 -10.73 -5.54
CA ALA A 215 14.06 -11.73 -6.56
C ALA A 215 13.29 -11.44 -7.86
N VAL A 216 12.00 -11.11 -7.76
CA VAL A 216 11.17 -10.71 -8.91
C VAL A 216 11.73 -9.47 -9.61
N LYS A 217 12.23 -8.47 -8.88
CA LYS A 217 12.88 -7.30 -9.46
C LYS A 217 14.09 -7.67 -10.31
N LEU A 218 14.93 -8.59 -9.84
CA LEU A 218 16.10 -9.05 -10.58
C LEU A 218 15.73 -9.79 -11.87
N LEU A 219 14.63 -10.54 -11.86
CA LEU A 219 14.12 -11.25 -13.04
C LEU A 219 13.51 -10.31 -14.11
N MET A 220 13.18 -9.07 -13.71
CA MET A 220 12.49 -8.10 -14.56
C MET A 220 13.43 -7.02 -15.16
N GLN A 221 14.73 -7.05 -14.83
CA GLN A 221 15.75 -6.19 -15.41
C GLN A 221 16.29 -6.79 -16.72
#